data_600314262cf611bd696fca0cd71c33f1
#
_entry.id   600314262cf611bd696fca0cd71c33f1
#
_cell.length_a   1.000
_cell.length_b   1.000
_cell.length_c   1.000
_cell.angle_alpha   90.00
_cell.angle_beta   90.00
_cell.angle_gamma   90.00
#
_symmetry.space_group_name_H-M   'P 1'
#
loop_
_entity.id
_entity.type
_entity.pdbx_description
1 polymer ?
#
loop_
_entity_poly.entity_id
_entity_poly.type
_entity_poly.pdbx_seq_one_letter_code
_entity_poly.pdbx_strand_id
1 'polypeptide(L)'
;PFVLFSSCIQEGCTDPAALNYSSSAISDDGSCILEQDVQNLYVENFSLSFDNSTSLDLYMPNFIYEAGDMIIIETLNSFDEWTALPYIFGVDVHIVGSYEEDGTVWISLNNDDGTGYYPSQILTIQFRVGLIKQSGLIINPNLEFMTIDELSSSI
;
A
#
# COMPACT_ATOMS: atom_id res chain seq x y z
N PRO A 1 -23.67 -43.09 32.20
CA PRO A 1 -23.58 -41.92 31.39
C PRO A 1 -22.22 -41.89 30.69
N PHE A 2 -22.25 -42.08 29.37
CA PHE A 2 -21.04 -41.88 28.53
C PHE A 2 -20.87 -40.38 28.30
N VAL A 3 -19.82 -39.82 28.84
CA VAL A 3 -19.38 -38.44 28.49
C VAL A 3 -18.57 -38.55 27.21
N LEU A 4 -19.18 -38.14 26.09
CA LEU A 4 -18.46 -37.94 24.83
C LEU A 4 -17.63 -36.66 24.98
N PHE A 5 -16.33 -36.77 25.17
CA PHE A 5 -15.40 -35.68 24.99
C PHE A 5 -15.31 -35.44 23.48
N SER A 6 -16.01 -34.43 22.98
CA SER A 6 -15.72 -33.86 21.66
C SER A 6 -14.36 -33.17 21.77
N SER A 7 -13.32 -33.86 21.34
CA SER A 7 -12.01 -33.21 21.16
C SER A 7 -12.15 -32.24 19.98
N CYS A 8 -12.17 -30.98 20.26
CA CYS A 8 -12.07 -29.94 19.24
C CYS A 8 -10.64 -30.05 18.68
N ILE A 9 -10.50 -30.62 17.49
CA ILE A 9 -9.22 -30.59 16.77
C ILE A 9 -9.01 -29.13 16.38
N GLN A 10 -7.97 -28.53 16.90
CA GLN A 10 -7.61 -27.16 16.52
C GLN A 10 -6.76 -27.23 15.25
N GLU A 11 -7.34 -26.77 14.14
CA GLU A 11 -6.67 -26.66 12.86
C GLU A 11 -5.94 -25.31 12.76
N GLY A 12 -4.85 -25.25 12.00
CA GLY A 12 -4.04 -24.05 11.77
C GLY A 12 -2.66 -24.42 11.25
N CYS A 13 -1.84 -23.41 10.95
CA CYS A 13 -0.47 -23.63 10.49
C CYS A 13 0.38 -24.31 11.59
N THR A 14 1.00 -25.44 11.26
CA THR A 14 1.88 -26.21 12.16
C THR A 14 3.37 -26.08 11.86
N ASP A 15 3.75 -25.31 10.81
CA ASP A 15 5.15 -25.06 10.46
C ASP A 15 5.74 -23.94 11.35
N PRO A 16 6.75 -24.23 12.21
CA PRO A 16 7.38 -23.23 13.05
C PRO A 16 8.10 -22.09 12.29
N ALA A 17 8.41 -22.30 11.00
CA ALA A 17 9.02 -21.29 10.14
C ALA A 17 7.98 -20.36 9.51
N ALA A 18 6.69 -20.66 9.62
CA ALA A 18 5.64 -19.84 9.07
C ALA A 18 5.34 -18.62 9.96
N LEU A 19 5.05 -17.48 9.31
CA LEU A 19 4.70 -16.23 9.98
C LEU A 19 3.41 -16.33 10.81
N ASN A 20 2.49 -17.22 10.41
CA ASN A 20 1.23 -17.50 11.10
C ASN A 20 1.24 -18.83 11.86
N TYR A 21 2.43 -19.30 12.30
CA TYR A 21 2.54 -20.51 13.10
C TYR A 21 1.64 -20.47 14.35
N SER A 22 0.90 -21.52 14.57
CA SER A 22 0.08 -21.69 15.76
C SER A 22 0.56 -22.87 16.59
N SER A 23 1.18 -22.60 17.75
CA SER A 23 1.64 -23.64 18.67
C SER A 23 0.49 -24.49 19.27
N SER A 24 -0.76 -24.07 19.12
CA SER A 24 -1.96 -24.76 19.55
C SER A 24 -2.60 -25.61 18.46
N ALA A 25 -2.19 -25.46 17.19
CA ALA A 25 -2.68 -26.29 16.10
C ALA A 25 -2.16 -27.70 16.23
N ILE A 26 -3.07 -28.68 16.08
CA ILE A 26 -2.78 -30.12 16.13
C ILE A 26 -2.81 -30.70 14.71
N SER A 27 -3.48 -30.02 13.78
CA SER A 27 -3.60 -30.42 12.39
C SER A 27 -3.32 -29.21 11.51
N ASP A 28 -2.47 -29.40 10.50
CA ASP A 28 -2.22 -28.40 9.47
C ASP A 28 -3.43 -28.29 8.56
N ASP A 29 -3.93 -27.07 8.38
CA ASP A 29 -5.06 -26.73 7.50
C ASP A 29 -4.59 -26.18 6.14
N GLY A 30 -3.27 -26.16 5.89
CA GLY A 30 -2.66 -25.61 4.67
C GLY A 30 -2.59 -24.09 4.65
N SER A 31 -2.84 -23.41 5.76
CA SER A 31 -2.82 -21.94 5.87
C SER A 31 -1.42 -21.36 6.14
N CYS A 32 -0.37 -22.19 6.16
CA CYS A 32 0.99 -21.73 6.44
C CYS A 32 1.44 -20.67 5.43
N ILE A 33 1.94 -19.55 5.95
CA ILE A 33 2.50 -18.44 5.18
C ILE A 33 3.98 -18.37 5.49
N LEU A 34 4.81 -18.67 4.51
CA LEU A 34 6.27 -18.62 4.67
C LEU A 34 6.79 -17.24 4.21
N GLU A 35 7.86 -16.76 4.84
CA GLU A 35 8.46 -15.45 4.53
C GLU A 35 8.85 -15.32 3.04
N GLN A 36 9.23 -16.41 2.39
CA GLN A 36 9.54 -16.44 0.96
C GLN A 36 8.32 -16.29 0.04
N ASP A 37 7.10 -16.51 0.55
CA ASP A 37 5.86 -16.41 -0.22
C ASP A 37 5.29 -14.98 -0.16
N VAL A 38 5.95 -14.11 0.61
CA VAL A 38 5.46 -12.78 0.98
C VAL A 38 6.33 -11.70 0.34
N GLN A 39 6.36 -11.66 -0.99
CA GLN A 39 6.75 -10.42 -1.67
C GLN A 39 5.51 -9.54 -1.77
N ASN A 40 5.19 -8.87 -0.65
CA ASN A 40 3.91 -8.18 -0.49
C ASN A 40 3.97 -6.69 -0.74
N LEU A 41 5.17 -6.13 -0.89
CA LEU A 41 5.36 -4.72 -1.15
C LEU A 41 6.13 -4.52 -2.45
N TYR A 42 5.48 -3.86 -3.40
CA TYR A 42 6.09 -3.37 -4.64
C TYR A 42 6.17 -1.86 -4.57
N VAL A 43 7.34 -1.27 -4.82
CA VAL A 43 7.53 0.18 -4.76
C VAL A 43 8.14 0.67 -6.05
N GLU A 44 7.53 1.70 -6.64
CA GLU A 44 8.11 2.44 -7.76
C GLU A 44 8.21 3.93 -7.44
N ASN A 45 9.32 4.55 -7.86
CA ASN A 45 9.58 5.98 -7.72
C ASN A 45 9.55 6.64 -9.08
N PHE A 46 8.96 7.82 -9.15
CA PHE A 46 8.87 8.59 -10.39
C PHE A 46 8.81 10.10 -10.12
N SER A 47 9.00 10.88 -11.17
CA SER A 47 8.86 12.35 -11.11
C SER A 47 7.88 12.79 -12.19
N LEU A 48 6.89 13.60 -11.80
CA LEU A 48 5.95 14.22 -12.73
C LEU A 48 6.22 15.71 -12.84
N SER A 49 6.18 16.23 -14.07
CA SER A 49 6.36 17.64 -14.35
C SER A 49 5.04 18.22 -14.87
N PHE A 50 4.43 19.07 -14.07
CA PHE A 50 3.19 19.78 -14.41
C PHE A 50 3.58 21.06 -15.17
N ASP A 51 3.30 21.07 -16.47
CA ASP A 51 3.48 22.22 -17.36
C ASP A 51 2.11 22.70 -17.80
N ASN A 52 1.57 23.70 -17.11
CA ASN A 52 0.21 24.22 -17.32
C ASN A 52 -0.87 23.11 -17.34
N SER A 53 -0.66 22.06 -16.56
CA SER A 53 -1.57 20.94 -16.38
C SER A 53 -1.98 20.83 -14.92
N THR A 54 -3.24 20.48 -14.67
CA THR A 54 -3.78 20.26 -13.32
C THR A 54 -3.73 18.80 -12.90
N SER A 55 -3.54 17.88 -13.84
CA SER A 55 -3.46 16.46 -13.59
C SER A 55 -2.55 15.77 -14.59
N LEU A 56 -1.92 14.72 -14.13
CA LEU A 56 -1.09 13.81 -14.93
C LEU A 56 -1.42 12.37 -14.55
N ASP A 57 -1.30 11.49 -15.51
CA ASP A 57 -1.41 10.06 -15.35
C ASP A 57 -0.08 9.36 -15.59
N LEU A 58 0.12 8.26 -14.89
CA LEU A 58 1.25 7.36 -15.05
C LEU A 58 0.74 5.93 -15.15
N TYR A 59 1.05 5.26 -16.25
CA TYR A 59 0.71 3.85 -16.41
C TYR A 59 1.82 2.96 -15.83
N MET A 60 1.45 2.10 -14.88
CA MET A 60 2.34 1.20 -14.15
C MET A 60 1.96 -0.28 -14.41
N PRO A 61 2.38 -0.86 -15.56
CA PRO A 61 1.89 -2.17 -16.01
C PRO A 61 2.29 -3.34 -15.11
N ASN A 62 3.29 -3.14 -14.24
CA ASN A 62 3.74 -4.16 -13.28
C ASN A 62 2.98 -4.11 -11.94
N PHE A 63 2.18 -3.06 -11.73
CA PHE A 63 1.33 -2.92 -10.55
C PHE A 63 -0.03 -3.56 -10.85
N ILE A 64 -0.12 -4.87 -10.70
CA ILE A 64 -1.38 -5.59 -10.88
C ILE A 64 -2.13 -5.56 -9.55
N TYR A 65 -3.13 -4.68 -9.49
CA TYR A 65 -4.03 -4.54 -8.34
C TYR A 65 -5.11 -5.62 -8.37
N GLU A 66 -5.37 -6.21 -7.21
CA GLU A 66 -6.44 -7.18 -6.98
C GLU A 66 -7.33 -6.70 -5.82
N ALA A 67 -8.57 -7.17 -5.80
CA ALA A 67 -9.49 -6.79 -4.73
C ALA A 67 -8.95 -7.20 -3.35
N GLY A 68 -8.78 -6.21 -2.47
CA GLY A 68 -8.22 -6.37 -1.13
C GLY A 68 -6.75 -5.94 -1.01
N ASP A 69 -6.08 -5.64 -2.10
CA ASP A 69 -4.76 -5.00 -2.06
C ASP A 69 -4.87 -3.55 -1.58
N MET A 70 -3.78 -2.99 -1.09
CA MET A 70 -3.70 -1.58 -0.69
C MET A 70 -2.68 -0.84 -1.55
N ILE A 71 -3.05 0.35 -2.00
CA ILE A 71 -2.15 1.28 -2.70
C ILE A 71 -1.83 2.45 -1.77
N ILE A 72 -0.55 2.78 -1.65
CA ILE A 72 -0.07 3.99 -0.99
C ILE A 72 0.61 4.86 -2.04
N ILE A 73 0.22 6.12 -2.11
CA ILE A 73 0.88 7.12 -2.95
C ILE A 73 1.46 8.17 -2.02
N GLU A 74 2.75 8.41 -2.14
CA GLU A 74 3.46 9.42 -1.35
C GLU A 74 4.16 10.42 -2.26
N THR A 75 4.34 11.63 -1.75
CA THR A 75 5.13 12.69 -2.38
C THR A 75 6.29 13.10 -1.48
N LEU A 76 7.42 13.49 -2.10
CA LEU A 76 8.53 14.07 -1.38
C LEU A 76 8.21 15.53 -1.04
N ASN A 77 8.14 15.87 0.25
CA ASN A 77 7.85 17.21 0.71
C ASN A 77 9.10 18.12 0.68
N SER A 78 8.95 19.39 1.06
CA SER A 78 10.05 20.37 1.07
C SER A 78 11.11 20.13 2.16
N PHE A 79 10.93 19.16 3.02
CA PHE A 79 11.87 18.74 4.06
C PHE A 79 12.61 17.47 3.70
N ASP A 80 12.50 17.00 2.44
CA ASP A 80 13.01 15.73 1.96
C ASP A 80 12.42 14.49 2.69
N GLU A 81 11.16 14.60 3.11
CA GLU A 81 10.42 13.51 3.76
C GLU A 81 9.29 13.02 2.86
N TRP A 82 9.09 11.72 2.82
CA TRP A 82 7.96 11.12 2.12
C TRP A 82 6.68 11.27 2.93
N THR A 83 5.63 11.77 2.28
CA THR A 83 4.35 12.07 2.91
C THR A 83 3.22 11.50 2.07
N ALA A 84 2.32 10.74 2.70
CA ALA A 84 1.18 10.14 2.02
C ALA A 84 0.22 11.19 1.47
N LEU A 85 -0.38 10.90 0.30
CA LEU A 85 -1.43 11.73 -0.29
C LEU A 85 -2.78 11.45 0.41
N PRO A 86 -3.66 12.47 0.53
CA PRO A 86 -3.50 13.83 0.02
C PRO A 86 -2.53 14.70 0.85
N TYR A 87 -1.78 15.56 0.18
CA TYR A 87 -0.80 16.46 0.81
C TYR A 87 -1.04 17.91 0.38
N ILE A 88 -0.85 18.87 1.28
CA ILE A 88 -0.95 20.31 0.98
C ILE A 88 0.44 20.85 0.70
N PHE A 89 0.66 21.24 -0.55
CA PHE A 89 1.91 21.85 -1.02
C PHE A 89 1.81 23.39 -0.91
N GLY A 90 2.71 23.98 -0.13
CA GLY A 90 2.68 25.43 0.09
C GLY A 90 1.52 25.86 0.98
N VAL A 91 0.74 26.84 0.54
CA VAL A 91 -0.35 27.44 1.34
C VAL A 91 -1.71 26.86 0.96
N ASP A 92 -1.95 26.62 -0.34
CA ASP A 92 -3.31 26.39 -0.86
C ASP A 92 -3.39 25.32 -1.98
N VAL A 93 -2.32 24.54 -2.23
CA VAL A 93 -2.31 23.55 -3.31
C VAL A 93 -2.40 22.14 -2.73
N HIS A 94 -3.51 21.47 -3.00
CA HIS A 94 -3.74 20.09 -2.62
C HIS A 94 -3.23 19.13 -3.70
N ILE A 95 -2.30 18.26 -3.35
CA ILE A 95 -1.88 17.15 -4.20
C ILE A 95 -2.74 15.94 -3.83
N VAL A 96 -3.45 15.40 -4.80
CA VAL A 96 -4.34 14.25 -4.63
C VAL A 96 -3.92 13.16 -5.59
N GLY A 97 -3.83 11.94 -5.08
CA GLY A 97 -3.55 10.75 -5.88
C GLY A 97 -4.73 9.81 -5.90
N SER A 98 -4.92 9.13 -7.03
CA SER A 98 -5.85 8.01 -7.18
C SER A 98 -5.24 6.93 -8.06
N TYR A 99 -5.76 5.72 -7.95
CA TYR A 99 -5.30 4.56 -8.68
C TYR A 99 -6.49 3.85 -9.33
N GLU A 100 -6.30 3.37 -10.57
CA GLU A 100 -7.29 2.58 -11.29
C GLU A 100 -6.83 1.12 -11.44
N GLU A 101 -7.77 0.20 -11.59
CA GLU A 101 -7.51 -1.25 -11.68
C GLU A 101 -6.61 -1.65 -12.87
N ASP A 102 -6.55 -0.81 -13.91
CA ASP A 102 -5.70 -1.03 -15.09
C ASP A 102 -4.21 -0.71 -14.86
N GLY A 103 -3.84 -0.25 -13.67
CA GLY A 103 -2.48 0.16 -13.33
C GLY A 103 -2.19 1.65 -13.55
N THR A 104 -3.21 2.47 -13.81
CA THR A 104 -3.05 3.91 -13.99
C THR A 104 -3.09 4.63 -12.64
N VAL A 105 -2.07 5.43 -12.36
CA VAL A 105 -2.02 6.35 -11.22
C VAL A 105 -2.29 7.75 -11.72
N TRP A 106 -3.28 8.42 -11.13
CA TRP A 106 -3.62 9.80 -11.40
C TRP A 106 -3.14 10.69 -10.27
N ILE A 107 -2.42 11.76 -10.62
CA ILE A 107 -2.02 12.80 -9.67
C ILE A 107 -2.65 14.12 -10.12
N SER A 108 -3.37 14.77 -9.21
CA SER A 108 -4.05 16.04 -9.47
C SER A 108 -3.58 17.12 -8.51
N LEU A 109 -3.47 18.34 -9.03
CA LEU A 109 -3.21 19.55 -8.26
C LEU A 109 -4.51 20.36 -8.18
N ASN A 110 -4.98 20.66 -6.98
CA ASN A 110 -6.23 21.36 -6.75
C ASN A 110 -6.03 22.57 -5.82
N ASN A 111 -6.80 23.60 -6.01
CA ASN A 111 -6.97 24.70 -5.06
C ASN A 111 -7.85 24.24 -3.87
N ASP A 112 -7.90 25.05 -2.81
CA ASP A 112 -8.76 24.79 -1.63
C ASP A 112 -10.25 24.64 -1.97
N ASP A 113 -10.72 25.29 -3.03
CA ASP A 113 -12.11 25.20 -3.51
C ASP A 113 -12.39 23.97 -4.38
N GLY A 114 -11.38 23.12 -4.58
CA GLY A 114 -11.46 21.90 -5.40
C GLY A 114 -11.30 22.14 -6.90
N THR A 115 -11.09 23.39 -7.35
CA THR A 115 -10.77 23.66 -8.76
C THR A 115 -9.33 23.27 -9.07
N GLY A 116 -9.05 22.94 -10.34
CA GLY A 116 -7.69 22.56 -10.75
C GLY A 116 -6.70 23.72 -10.57
N TYR A 117 -5.55 23.43 -10.00
CA TYR A 117 -4.43 24.37 -9.88
C TYR A 117 -3.52 24.26 -11.09
N TYR A 118 -3.29 25.38 -11.78
CA TYR A 118 -2.39 25.48 -12.93
C TYR A 118 -1.09 26.14 -12.51
N PRO A 119 0.04 25.40 -12.43
CA PRO A 119 1.32 26.00 -12.12
C PRO A 119 1.71 27.08 -13.15
N SER A 120 2.16 28.25 -12.70
CA SER A 120 2.62 29.33 -13.58
C SER A 120 4.01 29.06 -14.18
N GLN A 121 4.71 28.08 -13.68
CA GLN A 121 6.00 27.56 -14.16
C GLN A 121 5.96 26.04 -14.05
N ILE A 122 6.85 25.36 -14.78
CA ILE A 122 6.97 23.90 -14.70
C ILE A 122 7.24 23.50 -13.23
N LEU A 123 6.32 22.74 -12.66
CA LEU A 123 6.41 22.20 -11.31
C LEU A 123 6.73 20.71 -11.39
N THR A 124 7.93 20.32 -10.98
CA THR A 124 8.32 18.91 -10.92
C THR A 124 8.23 18.41 -9.49
N ILE A 125 7.49 17.34 -9.30
CA ILE A 125 7.25 16.72 -7.99
C ILE A 125 7.66 15.25 -8.06
N GLN A 126 8.32 14.78 -7.01
CA GLN A 126 8.70 13.38 -6.86
C GLN A 126 7.61 12.63 -6.11
N PHE A 127 7.30 11.44 -6.62
CA PHE A 127 6.31 10.54 -6.06
C PHE A 127 6.88 9.13 -5.92
N ARG A 128 6.31 8.37 -5.01
CA ARG A 128 6.45 6.92 -4.98
C ARG A 128 5.09 6.28 -4.77
N VAL A 129 4.90 5.11 -5.38
CA VAL A 129 3.70 4.29 -5.23
C VAL A 129 4.11 2.97 -4.63
N GLY A 130 3.44 2.59 -3.55
CA GLY A 130 3.55 1.28 -2.92
C GLY A 130 2.28 0.47 -3.16
N LEU A 131 2.43 -0.77 -3.62
CA LEU A 131 1.36 -1.76 -3.70
C LEU A 131 1.61 -2.82 -2.63
N ILE A 132 0.67 -2.97 -1.70
CA ILE A 132 0.69 -4.01 -0.68
C ILE A 132 -0.36 -5.04 -1.03
N LYS A 133 0.07 -6.28 -1.25
CA LYS A 133 -0.83 -7.39 -1.54
C LYS A 133 -1.66 -7.75 -0.30
N GLN A 134 -2.91 -8.16 -0.51
CA GLN A 134 -3.83 -8.56 0.56
C GLN A 134 -3.22 -9.62 1.50
N SER A 135 -2.41 -10.54 0.97
CA SER A 135 -1.71 -11.53 1.79
C SER A 135 -0.87 -10.90 2.89
N GLY A 136 -0.15 -9.80 2.60
CA GLY A 136 0.62 -9.04 3.59
C GLY A 136 -0.27 -8.39 4.66
N LEU A 137 -1.38 -7.78 4.24
CA LEU A 137 -2.34 -7.13 5.15
C LEU A 137 -2.99 -8.12 6.12
N ILE A 138 -3.24 -9.36 5.70
CA ILE A 138 -3.78 -10.41 6.57
C ILE A 138 -2.79 -10.78 7.67
N ILE A 139 -1.49 -10.82 7.35
CA ILE A 139 -0.42 -11.14 8.31
C ILE A 139 -0.25 -10.02 9.33
N ASN A 140 -0.25 -8.78 8.87
CA ASN A 140 -0.06 -7.61 9.71
C ASN A 140 -1.07 -6.50 9.36
N PRO A 141 -2.23 -6.47 10.03
CA PRO A 141 -3.29 -5.49 9.75
C PRO A 141 -2.90 -4.04 10.10
N ASN A 142 -1.76 -3.82 10.78
CA ASN A 142 -1.30 -2.47 11.06
C ASN A 142 -0.55 -1.81 9.89
N LEU A 143 -0.25 -2.58 8.82
CA LEU A 143 0.45 -2.06 7.64
C LEU A 143 -0.31 -0.89 6.97
N GLU A 144 -1.62 -0.85 7.06
CA GLU A 144 -2.46 0.23 6.49
C GLU A 144 -2.19 1.63 7.09
N PHE A 145 -1.49 1.69 8.23
CA PHE A 145 -1.14 2.96 8.90
C PHE A 145 0.34 3.33 8.77
N MET A 146 1.11 2.57 8.00
CA MET A 146 2.56 2.73 7.88
C MET A 146 2.93 3.45 6.58
N THR A 147 4.02 4.20 6.62
CA THR A 147 4.68 4.74 5.42
C THR A 147 5.39 3.62 4.65
N ILE A 148 5.74 3.89 3.40
CA ILE A 148 6.48 2.90 2.57
C ILE A 148 7.84 2.54 3.20
N ASP A 149 8.53 3.49 3.87
CA ASP A 149 9.81 3.20 4.54
C ASP A 149 9.64 2.29 5.76
N GLU A 150 8.59 2.51 6.57
CA GLU A 150 8.26 1.65 7.69
C GLU A 150 7.86 0.25 7.22
N LEU A 151 7.08 0.17 6.13
CA LEU A 151 6.71 -1.09 5.49
C LEU A 151 7.93 -1.87 5.01
N SER A 152 8.86 -1.22 4.31
CA SER A 152 10.08 -1.85 3.79
C SER A 152 10.98 -2.43 4.88
N SER A 153 10.85 -1.96 6.13
CA SER A 153 11.61 -2.42 7.29
C SER A 153 10.88 -3.51 8.11
N SER A 154 9.60 -3.76 7.82
CA SER A 154 8.73 -4.65 8.59
C SER A 154 8.34 -5.94 7.87
N ILE A 155 8.78 -6.10 6.61
CA ILE A 155 8.50 -7.28 5.75
C ILE A 155 9.73 -8.15 5.59
#